data_9818e90272766178c40549a06f2d8608
#
_entry.id   9818e90272766178c40549a06f2d8608
#
_cell.length_a   1.000
_cell.length_b   1.000
_cell.length_c   1.000
_cell.angle_alpha   90.00
_cell.angle_beta   90.00
_cell.angle_gamma   90.00
#
_symmetry.space_group_name_H-M   'P 1'
#
loop_
_entity.id
_entity.type
_entity.pdbx_description
1 polymer ?
#
loop_
_entity_poly.entity_id
_entity_poly.type
_entity_poly.pdbx_seq_one_letter_code
_entity_poly.pdbx_strand_id
1 'polypeptide(L)'
;MQNKTKTMLGLQRFFIHFALLLSSALLFSLSHPNSIGQKGFFFLAYFMYLPLLILISRLRLKESFFYGFLYGVIAYCIFTYWLATFHPMGILVISFLYGFQYALLFPILVSARIILERQKLTSVVFTKKLLYMQWLILSAYEFIKTLGFAGFHYGLAAYTQWSLPPIIQITDIVGVWGLSALILFVSSLSFSVYQVYKDRLMQRDKSNRAFFSPRVFRESIGVFFKPLVVWLCIFFLVLVYGFLVQKNYDDYPQKTIVLIQSNVDPWIGDHETYKYNLHTLIRLTNEALADLEKQGLEADLIVWPETAFIPRIEWHYAKRLYPESYEQVKILLDFIDSLPAPILLGNDYGVEGYDRLGEFRILDYNAALLFYPGVNVYPPKPEMYKKNHLVPFTEHFPFEKLFPKLYQALLNGDTHMWEPGLEKNILRIDGLGFGTPICFEDTFGYIGRDFVKNGAQAFVNISNDAWSKSLACQYQHLSMAVFRSVENRVPQVRSTASGQTCFIDPNGRIMAMAEPFVETYLIGSIPIIDTVKPSLYNKWGDYMGYIFVILALSLYIINISLGFKKEKE
;
A
#
# COMPACT_ATOMS: atom_id res chain seq x y z
N MET A 1 7.17 -40.38 35.39
CA MET A 1 6.99 -40.66 33.97
C MET A 1 5.83 -39.86 33.34
N GLN A 2 4.61 -39.85 33.87
CA GLN A 2 3.42 -39.13 33.28
C GLN A 2 3.64 -37.63 33.07
N ASN A 3 4.34 -36.90 33.96
CA ASN A 3 4.60 -35.48 33.79
C ASN A 3 5.58 -35.19 32.63
N LYS A 4 6.63 -36.02 32.46
CA LYS A 4 7.57 -35.87 31.33
C LYS A 4 6.88 -36.10 29.98
N THR A 5 5.95 -37.08 29.91
CA THR A 5 5.21 -37.38 28.68
C THR A 5 4.21 -36.27 28.34
N LYS A 6 3.51 -35.65 29.33
CA LYS A 6 2.64 -34.50 29.13
C LYS A 6 3.41 -33.25 28.64
N THR A 7 4.57 -32.99 29.23
CA THR A 7 5.45 -31.87 28.83
C THR A 7 5.97 -32.07 27.42
N MET A 8 6.38 -33.28 27.04
CA MET A 8 6.88 -33.61 25.70
C MET A 8 5.78 -33.47 24.62
N LEU A 9 4.55 -33.90 24.90
CA LEU A 9 3.38 -33.73 24.01
C LEU A 9 3.01 -32.26 23.87
N GLY A 10 3.10 -31.46 24.93
CA GLY A 10 2.88 -30.02 24.91
C GLY A 10 3.91 -29.30 24.05
N LEU A 11 5.17 -29.65 24.15
CA LEU A 11 6.28 -29.09 23.37
C LEU A 11 6.14 -29.43 21.86
N GLN A 12 5.82 -30.68 21.53
CA GLN A 12 5.58 -31.11 20.15
C GLN A 12 4.41 -30.36 19.52
N ARG A 13 3.32 -30.16 20.28
CA ARG A 13 2.17 -29.35 19.83
C ARG A 13 2.58 -27.91 19.55
N PHE A 14 3.36 -27.30 20.44
CA PHE A 14 3.86 -25.94 20.26
C PHE A 14 4.71 -25.81 18.99
N PHE A 15 5.64 -26.71 18.74
CA PHE A 15 6.46 -26.69 17.52
C PHE A 15 5.64 -26.82 16.24
N ILE A 16 4.62 -27.69 16.22
CA ILE A 16 3.70 -27.81 15.07
C ILE A 16 2.93 -26.50 14.85
N HIS A 17 2.41 -25.89 15.92
CA HIS A 17 1.69 -24.63 15.83
C HIS A 17 2.60 -23.49 15.34
N PHE A 18 3.82 -23.44 15.86
CA PHE A 18 4.80 -22.44 15.46
C PHE A 18 5.24 -22.63 14.00
N ALA A 19 5.45 -23.85 13.54
CA ALA A 19 5.79 -24.15 12.15
C ALA A 19 4.68 -23.71 11.19
N LEU A 20 3.40 -23.96 11.52
CA LEU A 20 2.27 -23.51 10.72
C LEU A 20 2.17 -21.97 10.67
N LEU A 21 2.37 -21.32 11.80
CA LEU A 21 2.41 -19.87 11.93
C LEU A 21 3.53 -19.27 11.06
N LEU A 22 4.75 -19.77 11.21
CA LEU A 22 5.92 -19.31 10.46
C LEU A 22 5.76 -19.56 8.95
N SER A 23 5.23 -20.74 8.57
CA SER A 23 4.96 -21.04 7.15
C SER A 23 3.98 -20.03 6.53
N SER A 24 2.91 -19.64 7.25
CA SER A 24 1.97 -18.64 6.77
C SER A 24 2.61 -17.25 6.69
N ALA A 25 3.42 -16.86 7.67
CA ALA A 25 4.13 -15.59 7.67
C ALA A 25 5.14 -15.49 6.51
N LEU A 26 5.84 -16.58 6.20
CA LEU A 26 6.75 -16.65 5.06
C LEU A 26 6.01 -16.59 3.73
N LEU A 27 4.91 -17.34 3.57
CA LEU A 27 4.09 -17.28 2.34
C LEU A 27 3.52 -15.88 2.12
N PHE A 28 3.07 -15.21 3.19
CA PHE A 28 2.60 -13.83 3.16
C PHE A 28 3.72 -12.88 2.70
N SER A 29 4.89 -12.93 3.34
CA SER A 29 6.00 -12.03 3.02
C SER A 29 6.55 -12.28 1.61
N LEU A 30 6.72 -13.55 1.20
CA LEU A 30 7.25 -13.91 -0.12
C LEU A 30 6.27 -13.62 -1.27
N SER A 31 4.97 -13.58 -1.00
CA SER A 31 3.98 -13.25 -2.04
C SER A 31 4.06 -11.79 -2.48
N HIS A 32 4.51 -10.89 -1.64
CA HIS A 32 4.74 -9.47 -1.92
C HIS A 32 6.17 -9.22 -2.41
N PRO A 33 6.47 -8.02 -2.95
CA PRO A 33 7.84 -7.60 -3.21
C PRO A 33 8.72 -7.76 -1.97
N ASN A 34 9.86 -8.39 -2.12
CA ASN A 34 10.77 -8.75 -1.04
C ASN A 34 12.22 -8.79 -1.53
N SER A 35 13.18 -9.01 -0.62
CA SER A 35 14.61 -9.02 -0.93
C SER A 35 15.06 -10.16 -1.87
N ILE A 36 14.26 -11.23 -2.00
CA ILE A 36 14.56 -12.38 -2.87
C ILE A 36 13.95 -12.16 -4.27
N GLY A 37 12.78 -11.52 -4.33
CA GLY A 37 12.05 -11.26 -5.57
C GLY A 37 11.37 -9.89 -5.56
N GLN A 38 11.87 -8.96 -6.35
CA GLN A 38 11.34 -7.59 -6.45
C GLN A 38 9.86 -7.53 -6.85
N LYS A 39 9.40 -8.48 -7.66
CA LYS A 39 7.98 -8.57 -8.07
C LYS A 39 7.11 -9.33 -7.07
N GLY A 40 7.72 -10.03 -6.10
CA GLY A 40 7.03 -11.00 -5.25
C GLY A 40 6.70 -12.30 -6.00
N PHE A 41 6.35 -13.33 -5.25
CA PHE A 41 5.87 -14.62 -5.82
C PHE A 41 4.35 -14.65 -5.75
N PHE A 42 3.70 -13.91 -6.65
CA PHE A 42 2.26 -13.60 -6.63
C PHE A 42 1.35 -14.83 -6.41
N PHE A 43 1.72 -16.00 -6.93
CA PHE A 43 0.93 -17.24 -6.80
C PHE A 43 0.87 -17.78 -5.37
N LEU A 44 1.84 -17.43 -4.50
CA LEU A 44 1.84 -17.80 -3.08
C LEU A 44 0.72 -17.11 -2.31
N ALA A 45 0.26 -15.95 -2.76
CA ALA A 45 -0.82 -15.20 -2.14
C ALA A 45 -2.12 -16.01 -2.03
N TYR A 46 -2.39 -16.86 -3.00
CA TYR A 46 -3.59 -17.71 -3.02
C TYR A 46 -3.60 -18.75 -1.89
N PHE A 47 -2.44 -19.08 -1.33
CA PHE A 47 -2.27 -20.10 -0.28
C PHE A 47 -1.70 -19.54 1.02
N MET A 48 -1.43 -18.24 1.10
CA MET A 48 -0.68 -17.65 2.23
C MET A 48 -1.35 -17.87 3.59
N TYR A 49 -2.68 -17.94 3.64
CA TYR A 49 -3.42 -18.19 4.87
C TYR A 49 -3.80 -19.67 5.07
N LEU A 50 -3.48 -20.59 4.17
CA LEU A 50 -3.77 -22.01 4.34
C LEU A 50 -3.14 -22.60 5.62
N PRO A 51 -1.82 -22.43 5.91
CA PRO A 51 -1.23 -22.92 7.15
C PRO A 51 -1.86 -22.26 8.39
N LEU A 52 -2.22 -20.99 8.28
CA LEU A 52 -2.88 -20.24 9.34
C LEU A 52 -4.26 -20.81 9.68
N LEU A 53 -5.08 -21.11 8.70
CA LEU A 53 -6.40 -21.70 8.89
C LEU A 53 -6.30 -23.12 9.47
N ILE A 54 -5.27 -23.89 9.08
CA ILE A 54 -4.95 -25.19 9.71
C ILE A 54 -4.60 -24.99 11.18
N LEU A 55 -3.80 -23.99 11.54
CA LEU A 55 -3.50 -23.65 12.92
C LEU A 55 -4.76 -23.30 13.70
N ILE A 56 -5.57 -22.34 13.19
CA ILE A 56 -6.82 -21.87 13.80
C ILE A 56 -7.79 -23.02 14.08
N SER A 57 -7.85 -24.04 13.21
CA SER A 57 -8.69 -25.22 13.41
C SER A 57 -8.29 -26.07 14.63
N ARG A 58 -7.07 -25.89 15.17
CA ARG A 58 -6.52 -26.63 16.31
C ARG A 58 -6.51 -25.83 17.60
N LEU A 59 -6.76 -24.52 17.55
CA LEU A 59 -6.68 -23.62 18.70
C LEU A 59 -7.96 -23.63 19.52
N ARG A 60 -7.81 -23.45 20.83
CA ARG A 60 -8.89 -23.03 21.73
C ARG A 60 -9.02 -21.51 21.70
N LEU A 61 -10.19 -21.01 22.08
CA LEU A 61 -10.46 -19.56 22.04
C LEU A 61 -9.42 -18.75 22.86
N LYS A 62 -9.04 -19.21 24.04
CA LYS A 62 -8.03 -18.52 24.87
C LYS A 62 -6.62 -18.53 24.23
N GLU A 63 -6.25 -19.64 23.60
CA GLU A 63 -4.95 -19.77 22.95
C GLU A 63 -4.86 -18.89 21.69
N SER A 64 -5.99 -18.62 21.04
CA SER A 64 -6.02 -17.88 19.78
C SER A 64 -5.55 -16.44 19.92
N PHE A 65 -5.77 -15.79 21.07
CA PHE A 65 -5.21 -14.44 21.34
C PHE A 65 -3.69 -14.43 21.27
N PHE A 66 -3.05 -15.39 21.95
CA PHE A 66 -1.60 -15.50 21.97
C PHE A 66 -1.02 -15.81 20.58
N TYR A 67 -1.55 -16.84 19.91
CA TYR A 67 -1.05 -17.19 18.57
C TYR A 67 -1.37 -16.13 17.52
N GLY A 68 -2.47 -15.41 17.66
CA GLY A 68 -2.77 -14.26 16.80
C GLY A 68 -1.76 -13.14 16.97
N PHE A 69 -1.49 -12.76 18.23
CA PHE A 69 -0.46 -11.76 18.53
C PHE A 69 0.91 -12.18 17.96
N LEU A 70 1.32 -13.41 18.23
CA LEU A 70 2.61 -13.92 17.77
C LEU A 70 2.69 -13.96 16.23
N TYR A 71 1.60 -14.33 15.55
CA TYR A 71 1.54 -14.30 14.09
C TYR A 71 1.72 -12.88 13.55
N GLY A 72 0.95 -11.91 14.05
CA GLY A 72 1.03 -10.54 13.57
C GLY A 72 2.42 -9.94 13.75
N VAL A 73 3.04 -10.16 14.93
CA VAL A 73 4.42 -9.71 15.20
C VAL A 73 5.39 -10.35 14.21
N ILE A 74 5.40 -11.67 14.06
CA ILE A 74 6.37 -12.36 13.18
C ILE A 74 6.14 -12.01 11.72
N ALA A 75 4.89 -12.02 11.25
CA ALA A 75 4.57 -11.76 9.85
C ALA A 75 5.01 -10.34 9.44
N TYR A 76 4.73 -9.34 10.27
CA TYR A 76 5.10 -7.96 9.95
C TYR A 76 6.56 -7.64 10.24
N CYS A 77 7.22 -8.28 11.22
CA CYS A 77 8.67 -8.21 11.36
C CYS A 77 9.39 -8.71 10.09
N ILE A 78 8.92 -9.82 9.50
CA ILE A 78 9.52 -10.34 8.27
C ILE A 78 9.16 -9.47 7.06
N PHE A 79 7.91 -9.04 6.95
CA PHE A 79 7.39 -8.31 5.79
C PHE A 79 7.91 -6.89 5.71
N THR A 80 7.98 -6.17 6.85
CA THR A 80 8.40 -4.77 6.93
C THR A 80 9.78 -4.59 7.59
N TYR A 81 10.68 -5.57 7.44
CA TYR A 81 12.03 -5.54 8.06
C TYR A 81 12.80 -4.24 7.74
N TRP A 82 12.53 -3.63 6.59
CA TRP A 82 13.12 -2.39 6.14
C TRP A 82 12.76 -1.17 7.00
N LEU A 83 11.69 -1.23 7.81
CA LEU A 83 11.40 -0.18 8.79
C LEU A 83 12.49 -0.04 9.86
N ALA A 84 13.28 -1.09 10.10
CA ALA A 84 14.40 -1.03 11.03
C ALA A 84 15.54 -0.10 10.54
N THR A 85 15.63 0.14 9.21
CA THR A 85 16.60 1.10 8.65
C THR A 85 16.16 2.55 8.82
N PHE A 86 14.84 2.79 8.87
CA PHE A 86 14.28 4.09 9.19
C PHE A 86 14.49 4.44 10.66
N HIS A 87 13.95 3.60 11.54
CA HIS A 87 14.13 3.73 12.98
C HIS A 87 13.85 2.37 13.64
N PRO A 88 14.72 1.87 14.56
CA PRO A 88 14.51 0.57 15.20
C PRO A 88 13.16 0.43 15.90
N MET A 89 12.58 1.53 16.41
CA MET A 89 11.24 1.53 16.99
C MET A 89 10.14 1.39 15.93
N GLY A 90 10.35 1.79 14.67
CA GLY A 90 9.35 1.73 13.60
C GLY A 90 8.86 0.31 13.33
N ILE A 91 9.79 -0.64 13.20
CA ILE A 91 9.44 -2.06 13.01
C ILE A 91 8.70 -2.63 14.23
N LEU A 92 9.07 -2.23 15.45
CA LEU A 92 8.38 -2.67 16.66
C LEU A 92 6.95 -2.13 16.70
N VAL A 93 6.74 -0.84 16.47
CA VAL A 93 5.41 -0.21 16.47
C VAL A 93 4.47 -0.92 15.48
N ILE A 94 4.88 -1.10 14.23
CA ILE A 94 4.07 -1.77 13.21
C ILE A 94 3.84 -3.24 13.57
N SER A 95 4.87 -3.96 13.97
CA SER A 95 4.73 -5.39 14.31
C SER A 95 3.82 -5.62 15.52
N PHE A 96 3.90 -4.79 16.56
CA PHE A 96 3.00 -4.87 17.71
C PHE A 96 1.58 -4.45 17.35
N LEU A 97 1.39 -3.40 16.54
CA LEU A 97 0.08 -2.99 16.05
C LEU A 97 -0.63 -4.16 15.35
N TYR A 98 0.07 -4.82 14.42
CA TYR A 98 -0.48 -6.00 13.75
C TYR A 98 -0.56 -7.22 14.68
N GLY A 99 0.33 -7.35 15.65
CA GLY A 99 0.21 -8.33 16.72
C GLY A 99 -1.16 -8.20 17.42
N PHE A 100 -1.54 -7.01 17.83
CA PHE A 100 -2.85 -6.77 18.46
C PHE A 100 -4.02 -6.96 17.48
N GLN A 101 -3.91 -6.54 16.24
CA GLN A 101 -4.97 -6.75 15.25
C GLN A 101 -5.23 -8.26 15.02
N TYR A 102 -4.20 -9.06 14.84
CA TYR A 102 -4.34 -10.51 14.68
C TYR A 102 -4.74 -11.22 15.99
N ALA A 103 -4.38 -10.67 17.16
CA ALA A 103 -4.88 -11.15 18.45
C ALA A 103 -6.41 -10.98 18.57
N LEU A 104 -7.01 -10.05 17.84
CA LEU A 104 -8.47 -9.90 17.73
C LEU A 104 -9.05 -10.76 16.60
N LEU A 105 -8.40 -10.86 15.46
CA LEU A 105 -8.89 -11.62 14.31
C LEU A 105 -8.94 -13.13 14.57
N PHE A 106 -7.93 -13.72 15.22
CA PHE A 106 -7.90 -15.16 15.46
C PHE A 106 -9.05 -15.66 16.33
N PRO A 107 -9.40 -15.01 17.46
CA PRO A 107 -10.59 -15.35 18.24
C PRO A 107 -11.89 -15.28 17.43
N ILE A 108 -12.02 -14.32 16.50
CA ILE A 108 -13.18 -14.23 15.61
C ILE A 108 -13.26 -15.46 14.69
N LEU A 109 -12.13 -15.88 14.11
CA LEU A 109 -12.07 -17.08 13.26
C LEU A 109 -12.30 -18.38 14.05
N VAL A 110 -11.77 -18.49 15.28
CA VAL A 110 -12.01 -19.63 16.17
C VAL A 110 -13.46 -19.68 16.63
N SER A 111 -14.05 -18.55 17.02
CA SER A 111 -15.45 -18.49 17.45
C SER A 111 -16.42 -18.79 16.30
N ALA A 112 -16.11 -18.40 15.06
CA ALA A 112 -16.86 -18.80 13.89
C ALA A 112 -16.95 -20.34 13.76
N ARG A 113 -15.84 -21.04 13.98
CA ARG A 113 -15.82 -22.51 14.04
C ARG A 113 -16.66 -23.05 15.20
N ILE A 114 -16.49 -22.53 16.41
CA ILE A 114 -17.24 -22.99 17.61
C ILE A 114 -18.76 -22.80 17.42
N ILE A 115 -19.19 -21.67 16.86
CA ILE A 115 -20.61 -21.39 16.57
C ILE A 115 -21.20 -22.43 15.61
N LEU A 116 -20.44 -22.85 14.59
CA LEU A 116 -20.88 -23.88 13.66
C LEU A 116 -20.88 -25.28 14.30
N GLU A 117 -19.95 -25.60 15.18
CA GLU A 117 -19.91 -26.87 15.94
C GLU A 117 -21.16 -27.06 16.77
N ARG A 118 -21.69 -25.99 17.40
CA ARG A 118 -22.95 -26.03 18.18
C ARG A 118 -24.18 -26.39 17.35
N GLN A 119 -24.15 -26.17 16.03
CA GLN A 119 -25.26 -26.48 15.15
C GLN A 119 -25.42 -27.98 14.84
N LYS A 120 -24.50 -28.84 15.33
CA LYS A 120 -24.52 -30.31 15.11
C LYS A 120 -24.67 -30.69 13.62
N LEU A 121 -23.97 -29.97 12.74
CA LEU A 121 -24.00 -30.16 11.28
C LEU A 121 -23.22 -31.42 10.87
N THR A 122 -23.57 -32.00 9.71
CA THR A 122 -22.69 -32.99 9.08
C THR A 122 -21.34 -32.34 8.71
N SER A 123 -20.26 -33.13 8.72
CA SER A 123 -18.89 -32.61 8.42
C SER A 123 -18.85 -31.80 7.11
N VAL A 124 -19.55 -32.25 6.08
CA VAL A 124 -19.60 -31.55 4.78
C VAL A 124 -20.32 -30.20 4.87
N VAL A 125 -21.49 -30.14 5.53
CA VAL A 125 -22.25 -28.88 5.69
C VAL A 125 -21.49 -27.90 6.58
N PHE A 126 -20.92 -28.39 7.66
CA PHE A 126 -20.05 -27.62 8.56
C PHE A 126 -18.92 -26.97 7.80
N THR A 127 -18.15 -27.76 7.02
CA THR A 127 -16.96 -27.27 6.32
C THR A 127 -17.34 -26.29 5.19
N LYS A 128 -18.46 -26.49 4.51
CA LYS A 128 -18.97 -25.52 3.51
C LYS A 128 -19.36 -24.18 4.15
N LYS A 129 -20.03 -24.18 5.28
CA LYS A 129 -20.35 -22.93 6.01
C LYS A 129 -19.08 -22.25 6.51
N LEU A 130 -18.13 -23.03 7.05
CA LEU A 130 -16.88 -22.51 7.57
C LEU A 130 -16.03 -21.85 6.46
N LEU A 131 -16.01 -22.42 5.25
CA LEU A 131 -15.36 -21.82 4.07
C LEU A 131 -15.81 -20.38 3.86
N TYR A 132 -17.11 -20.15 3.76
CA TYR A 132 -17.65 -18.80 3.49
C TYR A 132 -17.45 -17.86 4.68
N MET A 133 -17.58 -18.35 5.92
CA MET A 133 -17.32 -17.51 7.10
C MET A 133 -15.86 -17.06 7.16
N GLN A 134 -14.92 -17.97 6.98
CA GLN A 134 -13.49 -17.64 7.01
C GLN A 134 -13.12 -16.68 5.88
N TRP A 135 -13.58 -16.96 4.66
CA TRP A 135 -13.34 -16.10 3.50
C TRP A 135 -13.86 -14.67 3.71
N LEU A 136 -15.12 -14.53 4.16
CA LEU A 136 -15.71 -13.20 4.39
C LEU A 136 -15.04 -12.47 5.55
N ILE A 137 -14.69 -13.16 6.65
CA ILE A 137 -13.97 -12.54 7.78
C ILE A 137 -12.59 -12.05 7.32
N LEU A 138 -11.83 -12.84 6.55
CA LEU A 138 -10.53 -12.43 6.04
C LEU A 138 -10.66 -11.26 5.04
N SER A 139 -11.65 -11.29 4.15
CA SER A 139 -11.92 -10.19 3.20
C SER A 139 -12.33 -8.90 3.90
N ALA A 140 -13.17 -8.99 4.94
CA ALA A 140 -13.54 -7.85 5.77
C ALA A 140 -12.33 -7.29 6.54
N TYR A 141 -11.46 -8.16 7.05
CA TYR A 141 -10.25 -7.76 7.74
C TYR A 141 -9.27 -7.01 6.84
N GLU A 142 -9.11 -7.42 5.57
CA GLU A 142 -8.29 -6.69 4.59
C GLU A 142 -8.70 -5.22 4.50
N PHE A 143 -10.01 -4.94 4.52
CA PHE A 143 -10.52 -3.57 4.49
C PHE A 143 -10.37 -2.87 5.85
N ILE A 144 -10.77 -3.52 6.95
CA ILE A 144 -10.77 -2.91 8.29
C ILE A 144 -9.35 -2.48 8.71
N LYS A 145 -8.32 -3.26 8.38
CA LYS A 145 -6.92 -2.96 8.75
C LYS A 145 -6.36 -1.68 8.11
N THR A 146 -7.05 -1.14 7.10
CA THR A 146 -6.64 0.09 6.40
C THR A 146 -7.38 1.33 6.87
N LEU A 147 -8.34 1.18 7.78
CA LEU A 147 -9.15 2.28 8.26
C LEU A 147 -8.50 3.02 9.44
N GLY A 148 -8.87 4.29 9.55
CA GLY A 148 -8.45 5.14 10.65
C GLY A 148 -7.02 5.67 10.49
N PHE A 149 -6.54 6.39 11.50
CA PHE A 149 -5.24 7.04 11.44
C PHE A 149 -4.05 6.05 11.42
N ALA A 150 -4.23 4.87 11.99
CA ALA A 150 -3.25 3.78 11.97
C ALA A 150 -3.43 2.85 10.75
N GLY A 151 -4.27 3.23 9.78
CA GLY A 151 -4.50 2.48 8.56
C GLY A 151 -3.23 2.36 7.73
N PHE A 152 -2.82 1.11 7.47
CA PHE A 152 -1.59 0.82 6.75
C PHE A 152 -1.90 -0.12 5.59
N HIS A 153 -1.72 0.37 4.38
CA HIS A 153 -2.16 -0.33 3.16
C HIS A 153 -1.20 -1.44 2.72
N TYR A 154 0.02 -1.47 3.27
CA TYR A 154 0.98 -2.52 2.96
C TYR A 154 0.45 -3.92 3.35
N GLY A 155 0.72 -4.89 2.50
CA GLY A 155 0.35 -6.28 2.75
C GLY A 155 -1.11 -6.63 2.44
N LEU A 156 -1.81 -5.89 1.56
CA LEU A 156 -3.07 -6.34 0.98
C LEU A 156 -2.84 -7.42 -0.08
N ALA A 157 -3.67 -8.46 -0.07
CA ALA A 157 -3.55 -9.58 -1.01
C ALA A 157 -3.56 -9.14 -2.49
N ALA A 158 -4.36 -8.13 -2.83
CA ALA A 158 -4.44 -7.58 -4.18
C ALA A 158 -3.09 -7.08 -4.71
N TYR A 159 -2.30 -6.44 -3.86
CA TYR A 159 -1.02 -5.85 -4.28
C TYR A 159 0.04 -6.87 -4.69
N THR A 160 -0.14 -8.13 -4.32
CA THR A 160 0.71 -9.21 -4.83
C THR A 160 0.59 -9.41 -6.35
N GLN A 161 -0.50 -8.95 -6.96
CA GLN A 161 -0.81 -9.13 -8.39
C GLN A 161 -0.37 -7.95 -9.27
N TRP A 162 0.28 -6.93 -8.71
CA TRP A 162 0.60 -5.66 -9.36
C TRP A 162 1.33 -5.78 -10.71
N SER A 163 2.13 -6.82 -10.88
CA SER A 163 2.90 -7.08 -12.11
C SER A 163 2.11 -7.88 -13.17
N LEU A 164 0.81 -8.10 -12.97
CA LEU A 164 -0.06 -8.89 -13.84
C LEU A 164 -1.20 -8.00 -14.40
N PRO A 165 -0.94 -7.15 -15.42
CA PRO A 165 -1.91 -6.21 -15.93
C PRO A 165 -3.31 -6.79 -16.20
N PRO A 166 -3.50 -7.99 -16.80
CA PRO A 166 -4.85 -8.51 -17.03
C PRO A 166 -5.65 -8.79 -15.75
N ILE A 167 -4.99 -9.10 -14.63
CA ILE A 167 -5.69 -9.39 -13.37
C ILE A 167 -6.09 -8.12 -12.65
N ILE A 168 -5.21 -7.12 -12.63
CA ILE A 168 -5.44 -5.90 -11.87
C ILE A 168 -6.51 -4.98 -12.48
N GLN A 169 -6.85 -5.16 -13.78
CA GLN A 169 -7.85 -4.31 -14.45
C GLN A 169 -9.19 -4.27 -13.73
N ILE A 170 -9.58 -5.37 -13.10
CA ILE A 170 -10.87 -5.47 -12.39
C ILE A 170 -11.01 -4.47 -11.23
N THR A 171 -9.89 -3.89 -10.80
CA THR A 171 -9.91 -2.93 -9.69
C THR A 171 -10.56 -1.59 -10.05
N ASP A 172 -10.73 -1.28 -11.33
CA ASP A 172 -11.54 -0.14 -11.76
C ASP A 172 -13.06 -0.35 -11.48
N ILE A 173 -13.47 -1.60 -11.24
CA ILE A 173 -14.83 -1.96 -10.83
C ILE A 173 -14.86 -2.18 -9.32
N VAL A 174 -14.16 -3.19 -8.81
CA VAL A 174 -14.32 -3.72 -7.44
C VAL A 174 -13.28 -3.18 -6.44
N GLY A 175 -12.36 -2.31 -6.89
CA GLY A 175 -11.23 -1.86 -6.09
C GLY A 175 -10.30 -3.01 -5.71
N VAL A 176 -9.28 -2.71 -4.91
CA VAL A 176 -8.35 -3.72 -4.37
C VAL A 176 -9.07 -4.73 -3.46
N TRP A 177 -10.20 -4.36 -2.90
CA TRP A 177 -10.97 -5.20 -1.96
C TRP A 177 -11.58 -6.42 -2.63
N GLY A 178 -12.18 -6.24 -3.82
CA GLY A 178 -12.75 -7.36 -4.58
C GLY A 178 -11.67 -8.31 -5.10
N LEU A 179 -10.54 -7.77 -5.54
CA LEU A 179 -9.40 -8.60 -5.97
C LEU A 179 -8.77 -9.35 -4.79
N SER A 180 -8.60 -8.71 -3.62
CA SER A 180 -8.16 -9.38 -2.40
C SER A 180 -9.08 -10.53 -2.02
N ALA A 181 -10.40 -10.32 -2.06
CA ALA A 181 -11.36 -11.36 -1.75
C ALA A 181 -11.30 -12.55 -2.73
N LEU A 182 -11.08 -12.29 -4.03
CA LEU A 182 -10.89 -13.34 -5.03
C LEU A 182 -9.66 -14.22 -4.72
N ILE A 183 -8.57 -13.61 -4.29
CA ILE A 183 -7.33 -14.31 -3.92
C ILE A 183 -7.52 -15.12 -2.64
N LEU A 184 -8.09 -14.51 -1.59
CA LEU A 184 -8.26 -15.11 -0.27
C LEU A 184 -9.23 -16.29 -0.26
N PHE A 185 -10.15 -16.34 -1.24
CA PHE A 185 -11.06 -17.46 -1.39
C PHE A 185 -10.33 -18.78 -1.55
N VAL A 186 -9.22 -18.80 -2.28
CA VAL A 186 -8.44 -20.03 -2.53
C VAL A 186 -7.83 -20.59 -1.26
N SER A 187 -7.31 -19.74 -0.36
CA SER A 187 -6.82 -20.19 0.96
C SER A 187 -7.92 -20.87 1.77
N SER A 188 -9.11 -20.28 1.81
CA SER A 188 -10.26 -20.83 2.54
C SER A 188 -10.80 -22.11 1.89
N LEU A 189 -10.84 -22.16 0.55
CA LEU A 189 -11.23 -23.36 -0.19
C LEU A 189 -10.24 -24.50 0.02
N SER A 190 -8.94 -24.23 -0.09
CA SER A 190 -7.88 -25.23 0.11
C SER A 190 -7.92 -25.80 1.53
N PHE A 191 -8.12 -24.95 2.54
CA PHE A 191 -8.33 -25.41 3.91
C PHE A 191 -9.58 -26.31 4.04
N SER A 192 -10.68 -25.96 3.40
CA SER A 192 -11.91 -26.74 3.46
C SER A 192 -11.78 -28.12 2.80
N VAL A 193 -11.08 -28.20 1.67
CA VAL A 193 -10.70 -29.47 1.01
C VAL A 193 -9.80 -30.30 1.94
N TYR A 194 -8.78 -29.68 2.55
CA TYR A 194 -7.90 -30.35 3.51
C TYR A 194 -8.67 -30.93 4.70
N GLN A 195 -9.62 -30.19 5.25
CA GLN A 195 -10.43 -30.62 6.40
C GLN A 195 -11.28 -31.87 6.05
N VAL A 196 -12.00 -31.84 4.93
CA VAL A 196 -12.80 -33.00 4.47
C VAL A 196 -11.89 -34.19 4.13
N TYR A 197 -10.76 -33.94 3.50
CA TYR A 197 -9.76 -34.98 3.21
C TYR A 197 -9.28 -35.67 4.48
N LYS A 198 -8.89 -34.91 5.49
CA LYS A 198 -8.45 -35.43 6.79
C LYS A 198 -9.53 -36.25 7.49
N ASP A 199 -10.78 -35.74 7.53
CA ASP A 199 -11.90 -36.43 8.16
C ASP A 199 -12.19 -37.79 7.49
N ARG A 200 -12.21 -37.83 6.15
CA ARG A 200 -12.43 -39.07 5.39
C ARG A 200 -11.29 -40.06 5.53
N LEU A 201 -10.04 -39.57 5.55
CA LEU A 201 -8.89 -40.42 5.76
C LEU A 201 -8.95 -41.12 7.10
N MET A 202 -9.29 -40.39 8.17
CA MET A 202 -9.43 -40.94 9.52
C MET A 202 -10.60 -41.94 9.66
N GLN A 203 -11.66 -41.80 8.86
CA GLN A 203 -12.81 -42.73 8.85
C GLN A 203 -12.51 -44.05 8.13
N ARG A 204 -11.70 -44.01 7.06
CA ARG A 204 -11.39 -45.19 6.22
C ARG A 204 -10.29 -46.08 6.80
N ASP A 205 -9.34 -45.50 7.50
CA ASP A 205 -8.12 -46.20 7.87
C ASP A 205 -7.86 -46.20 9.38
N LYS A 206 -8.53 -47.14 10.08
CA LYS A 206 -8.18 -47.49 11.47
C LYS A 206 -6.92 -48.36 11.58
N SER A 207 -6.46 -48.95 10.47
CA SER A 207 -5.41 -49.98 10.47
C SER A 207 -4.17 -49.67 9.61
N ASN A 208 -4.27 -48.80 8.60
CA ASN A 208 -3.15 -48.51 7.70
C ASN A 208 -2.85 -46.99 7.65
N ARG A 209 -1.65 -46.61 8.08
CA ARG A 209 -1.13 -45.25 8.08
C ARG A 209 -0.74 -44.78 6.68
N ALA A 210 -1.65 -44.82 5.70
CA ALA A 210 -1.40 -44.27 4.39
C ALA A 210 -1.22 -42.74 4.49
N PHE A 211 -0.02 -42.27 4.20
CA PHE A 211 0.36 -40.86 4.29
C PHE A 211 -0.40 -39.98 3.30
N PHE A 212 -0.82 -40.53 2.17
CA PHE A 212 -1.59 -39.86 1.13
C PHE A 212 -2.46 -40.84 0.33
N SER A 213 -3.73 -40.48 0.07
CA SER A 213 -4.66 -41.26 -0.76
C SER A 213 -5.23 -40.41 -1.90
N PRO A 214 -4.79 -40.57 -3.16
CA PRO A 214 -5.28 -39.79 -4.30
C PRO A 214 -6.80 -39.90 -4.52
N ARG A 215 -7.39 -41.08 -4.25
CA ARG A 215 -8.84 -41.29 -4.36
C ARG A 215 -9.60 -40.45 -3.33
N VAL A 216 -9.20 -40.46 -2.07
CA VAL A 216 -9.84 -39.66 -1.01
C VAL A 216 -9.64 -38.17 -1.29
N PHE A 217 -8.49 -37.75 -1.80
CA PHE A 217 -8.24 -36.37 -2.19
C PHE A 217 -9.17 -35.90 -3.30
N ARG A 218 -9.31 -36.69 -4.39
CA ARG A 218 -10.22 -36.38 -5.49
C ARG A 218 -11.68 -36.32 -5.03
N GLU A 219 -12.13 -37.26 -4.20
CA GLU A 219 -13.46 -37.24 -3.60
C GLU A 219 -13.70 -36.01 -2.70
N SER A 220 -12.67 -35.53 -2.01
CA SER A 220 -12.74 -34.35 -1.15
C SER A 220 -12.85 -33.05 -1.97
N ILE A 221 -12.10 -32.92 -3.07
CA ILE A 221 -12.28 -31.84 -4.04
C ILE A 221 -13.69 -31.86 -4.62
N GLY A 222 -14.23 -33.05 -4.95
CA GLY A 222 -15.60 -33.20 -5.48
C GLY A 222 -16.68 -32.58 -4.61
N VAL A 223 -16.50 -32.53 -3.27
CA VAL A 223 -17.42 -31.85 -2.33
C VAL A 223 -17.53 -30.36 -2.62
N PHE A 224 -16.45 -29.76 -3.07
CA PHE A 224 -16.34 -28.32 -3.34
C PHE A 224 -16.31 -27.99 -4.85
N PHE A 225 -16.74 -28.94 -5.70
CA PHE A 225 -16.73 -28.75 -7.14
C PHE A 225 -17.50 -27.48 -7.57
N LYS A 226 -18.71 -27.26 -7.03
CA LYS A 226 -19.50 -26.06 -7.37
C LYS A 226 -18.80 -24.75 -7.00
N PRO A 227 -18.35 -24.51 -5.74
CA PRO A 227 -17.64 -23.28 -5.42
C PRO A 227 -16.31 -23.12 -6.17
N LEU A 228 -15.60 -24.22 -6.48
CA LEU A 228 -14.40 -24.19 -7.31
C LEU A 228 -14.70 -23.74 -8.74
N VAL A 229 -15.74 -24.32 -9.38
CA VAL A 229 -16.15 -23.94 -10.73
C VAL A 229 -16.61 -22.49 -10.77
N VAL A 230 -17.41 -22.04 -9.82
CA VAL A 230 -17.84 -20.63 -9.72
C VAL A 230 -16.63 -19.71 -9.61
N TRP A 231 -15.67 -20.03 -8.75
CA TRP A 231 -14.44 -19.24 -8.63
C TRP A 231 -13.63 -19.24 -9.94
N LEU A 232 -13.47 -20.39 -10.58
CA LEU A 232 -12.76 -20.49 -11.87
C LEU A 232 -13.46 -19.66 -12.97
N CYS A 233 -14.81 -19.68 -13.02
CA CYS A 233 -15.57 -18.84 -13.94
C CYS A 233 -15.36 -17.35 -13.66
N ILE A 234 -15.44 -16.93 -12.39
CA ILE A 234 -15.20 -15.53 -12.01
C ILE A 234 -13.75 -15.14 -12.37
N PHE A 235 -12.77 -15.96 -12.03
CA PHE A 235 -11.37 -15.69 -12.35
C PHE A 235 -11.14 -15.59 -13.86
N PHE A 236 -11.74 -16.49 -14.64
CA PHE A 236 -11.71 -16.42 -16.10
C PHE A 236 -12.35 -15.14 -16.64
N LEU A 237 -13.51 -14.74 -16.11
CA LEU A 237 -14.17 -13.48 -16.48
C LEU A 237 -13.31 -12.26 -16.13
N VAL A 238 -12.59 -12.28 -15.00
CA VAL A 238 -11.64 -11.24 -14.62
C VAL A 238 -10.51 -11.16 -15.65
N LEU A 239 -9.97 -12.29 -16.11
CA LEU A 239 -8.94 -12.31 -17.13
C LEU A 239 -9.46 -11.80 -18.48
N VAL A 240 -10.63 -12.28 -18.93
CA VAL A 240 -11.26 -11.82 -20.17
C VAL A 240 -11.51 -10.32 -20.12
N TYR A 241 -12.13 -9.83 -19.04
CA TYR A 241 -12.32 -8.40 -18.83
C TYR A 241 -11.00 -7.64 -18.91
N GLY A 242 -9.98 -8.14 -18.22
CA GLY A 242 -8.68 -7.48 -18.16
C GLY A 242 -7.95 -7.42 -19.50
N PHE A 243 -8.16 -8.39 -20.40
CA PHE A 243 -7.65 -8.30 -21.76
C PHE A 243 -8.46 -7.35 -22.64
N LEU A 244 -9.78 -7.30 -22.46
CA LEU A 244 -10.67 -6.49 -23.32
C LEU A 244 -10.67 -5.00 -22.96
N VAL A 245 -10.47 -4.65 -21.68
CA VAL A 245 -10.58 -3.26 -21.23
C VAL A 245 -9.29 -2.46 -21.43
N GLN A 246 -8.15 -3.12 -21.59
CA GLN A 246 -6.87 -2.45 -21.84
C GLN A 246 -6.92 -1.74 -23.20
N LYS A 247 -6.44 -0.50 -23.20
CA LYS A 247 -6.39 0.34 -24.38
C LYS A 247 -4.95 0.61 -24.79
N ASN A 248 -4.75 0.83 -26.10
CA ASN A 248 -3.55 1.50 -26.56
C ASN A 248 -3.73 3.01 -26.39
N TYR A 249 -2.72 3.67 -25.85
CA TYR A 249 -2.71 5.10 -25.61
C TYR A 249 -1.68 5.84 -26.48
N ASP A 250 -1.01 5.16 -27.41
CA ASP A 250 0.03 5.73 -28.26
C ASP A 250 -0.53 6.80 -29.22
N ASP A 251 -1.81 6.64 -29.64
CA ASP A 251 -2.50 7.57 -30.55
C ASP A 251 -3.07 8.82 -29.85
N TYR A 252 -2.97 8.89 -28.51
CA TYR A 252 -3.43 10.06 -27.75
C TYR A 252 -2.38 11.19 -27.82
N PRO A 253 -2.80 12.47 -27.72
CA PRO A 253 -1.83 13.55 -27.52
C PRO A 253 -0.96 13.25 -26.32
N GLN A 254 0.33 13.50 -26.44
CA GLN A 254 1.32 13.16 -25.41
C GLN A 254 1.89 14.42 -24.76
N LYS A 255 2.23 14.35 -23.48
CA LYS A 255 3.02 15.34 -22.76
C LYS A 255 4.36 14.74 -22.37
N THR A 256 5.44 15.38 -22.79
CA THR A 256 6.82 14.97 -22.46
C THR A 256 7.20 15.48 -21.09
N ILE A 257 7.56 14.57 -20.20
CA ILE A 257 7.90 14.88 -18.80
C ILE A 257 9.34 14.43 -18.50
N VAL A 258 10.07 15.29 -17.80
CA VAL A 258 11.41 15.01 -17.29
C VAL A 258 11.31 14.77 -15.79
N LEU A 259 11.70 13.57 -15.34
CA LEU A 259 11.74 13.18 -13.93
C LEU A 259 13.18 13.16 -13.44
N ILE A 260 13.49 13.86 -12.35
CA ILE A 260 14.85 13.92 -11.78
C ILE A 260 14.92 13.01 -10.55
N GLN A 261 16.01 12.25 -10.45
CA GLN A 261 16.35 11.40 -9.32
C GLN A 261 17.72 11.80 -8.77
N SER A 262 17.75 12.52 -7.65
CA SER A 262 18.97 13.12 -7.10
C SER A 262 19.78 12.17 -6.21
N ASN A 263 19.21 11.06 -5.79
CA ASN A 263 19.83 10.06 -4.90
C ASN A 263 20.46 10.64 -3.62
N VAL A 264 19.86 11.67 -3.06
CA VAL A 264 20.34 12.30 -1.82
C VAL A 264 19.93 11.48 -0.60
N ASP A 265 20.83 11.32 0.35
CA ASP A 265 20.54 10.69 1.64
C ASP A 265 19.71 11.65 2.50
N PRO A 266 18.46 11.34 2.83
CA PRO A 266 17.57 12.22 3.58
C PRO A 266 17.97 12.40 5.07
N TRP A 267 18.95 11.61 5.54
CA TRP A 267 19.44 11.66 6.92
C TRP A 267 20.57 12.67 7.13
N ILE A 268 21.08 13.28 6.06
CA ILE A 268 22.12 14.28 6.13
C ILE A 268 21.49 15.64 5.85
N GLY A 269 21.40 16.47 6.90
CA GLY A 269 20.67 17.75 6.88
C GLY A 269 21.56 18.95 7.22
N ASP A 270 22.66 19.18 6.47
CA ASP A 270 23.50 20.37 6.60
C ASP A 270 23.49 21.24 5.33
N HIS A 271 23.97 22.48 5.46
CA HIS A 271 23.99 23.45 4.37
C HIS A 271 24.78 22.98 3.14
N GLU A 272 25.87 22.27 3.35
CA GLU A 272 26.70 21.76 2.25
C GLU A 272 25.98 20.66 1.48
N THR A 273 25.26 19.77 2.17
CA THR A 273 24.42 18.75 1.55
C THR A 273 23.28 19.38 0.76
N TYR A 274 22.62 20.40 1.30
CA TYR A 274 21.54 21.11 0.56
C TYR A 274 22.07 21.79 -0.69
N LYS A 275 23.25 22.42 -0.62
CA LYS A 275 23.92 23.03 -1.75
C LYS A 275 24.33 21.99 -2.80
N TYR A 276 24.93 20.89 -2.38
CA TYR A 276 25.27 19.76 -3.25
C TYR A 276 24.03 19.22 -3.97
N ASN A 277 22.94 18.98 -3.23
CA ASN A 277 21.69 18.51 -3.80
C ASN A 277 21.13 19.48 -4.85
N LEU A 278 21.09 20.78 -4.56
CA LEU A 278 20.65 21.79 -5.51
C LEU A 278 21.47 21.76 -6.80
N HIS A 279 22.80 21.70 -6.69
CA HIS A 279 23.67 21.61 -7.87
C HIS A 279 23.47 20.31 -8.66
N THR A 280 23.25 19.19 -7.97
CA THR A 280 22.96 17.90 -8.61
C THR A 280 21.64 17.95 -9.38
N LEU A 281 20.58 18.51 -8.78
CA LEU A 281 19.27 18.68 -9.42
C LEU A 281 19.37 19.60 -10.66
N ILE A 282 20.08 20.72 -10.57
CA ILE A 282 20.32 21.63 -11.69
C ILE A 282 21.10 20.92 -12.80
N ARG A 283 22.20 20.23 -12.47
CA ARG A 283 23.02 19.49 -13.44
C ARG A 283 22.19 18.44 -14.18
N LEU A 284 21.48 17.57 -13.45
CA LEU A 284 20.67 16.51 -14.06
C LEU A 284 19.54 17.08 -14.93
N THR A 285 18.95 18.19 -14.53
CA THR A 285 17.92 18.88 -15.34
C THR A 285 18.51 19.39 -16.65
N ASN A 286 19.67 20.04 -16.60
CA ASN A 286 20.35 20.54 -17.80
C ASN A 286 20.78 19.39 -18.74
N GLU A 287 21.28 18.29 -18.18
CA GLU A 287 21.64 17.09 -18.95
C GLU A 287 20.41 16.51 -19.66
N ALA A 288 19.27 16.39 -18.96
CA ALA A 288 18.01 15.91 -19.53
C ALA A 288 17.47 16.82 -20.65
N LEU A 289 17.51 18.14 -20.44
CA LEU A 289 17.07 19.11 -21.44
C LEU A 289 17.97 19.08 -22.69
N ALA A 290 19.29 18.95 -22.50
CA ALA A 290 20.23 18.80 -23.62
C ALA A 290 19.99 17.50 -24.43
N ASP A 291 19.57 16.44 -23.77
CA ASP A 291 19.23 15.17 -24.44
C ASP A 291 17.91 15.27 -25.20
N LEU A 292 16.92 16.01 -24.69
CA LEU A 292 15.68 16.33 -25.42
C LEU A 292 15.95 17.17 -26.67
N GLU A 293 16.78 18.22 -26.54
CA GLU A 293 17.17 19.09 -27.66
C GLU A 293 17.82 18.28 -28.79
N LYS A 294 18.73 17.35 -28.46
CA LYS A 294 19.35 16.44 -29.47
C LYS A 294 18.32 15.57 -30.20
N GLN A 295 17.20 15.26 -29.54
CA GLN A 295 16.11 14.49 -30.14
C GLN A 295 15.08 15.36 -30.86
N GLY A 296 15.24 16.69 -30.84
CA GLY A 296 14.26 17.64 -31.40
C GLY A 296 12.94 17.67 -30.63
N LEU A 297 12.98 17.35 -29.33
CA LEU A 297 11.83 17.32 -28.43
C LEU A 297 11.94 18.46 -27.40
N GLU A 298 10.81 18.87 -26.86
CA GLU A 298 10.71 19.84 -25.78
C GLU A 298 10.06 19.21 -24.56
N ALA A 299 10.43 19.68 -23.36
CA ALA A 299 9.77 19.27 -22.13
C ALA A 299 8.48 20.06 -21.93
N ASP A 300 7.40 19.39 -21.56
CA ASP A 300 6.16 20.04 -21.10
C ASP A 300 6.16 20.28 -19.58
N LEU A 301 6.86 19.44 -18.81
CA LEU A 301 6.99 19.54 -17.37
C LEU A 301 8.30 18.92 -16.91
N ILE A 302 8.97 19.60 -15.99
CA ILE A 302 10.11 19.07 -15.23
C ILE A 302 9.63 18.75 -13.82
N VAL A 303 10.01 17.60 -13.27
CA VAL A 303 9.56 17.16 -11.94
C VAL A 303 10.78 16.79 -11.08
N TRP A 304 10.96 17.52 -10.00
CA TRP A 304 11.90 17.19 -8.93
C TRP A 304 11.19 16.41 -7.81
N PRO A 305 11.91 15.56 -7.07
CA PRO A 305 11.33 14.70 -6.05
C PRO A 305 10.80 15.47 -4.82
N GLU A 306 10.21 14.70 -3.88
CA GLU A 306 9.76 15.19 -2.58
C GLU A 306 10.93 15.81 -1.80
N THR A 307 10.69 16.94 -1.15
CA THR A 307 11.69 17.70 -0.37
C THR A 307 13.02 17.88 -1.12
N ALA A 308 12.93 18.06 -2.44
CA ALA A 308 14.11 18.27 -3.30
C ALA A 308 14.91 19.52 -2.90
N PHE A 309 14.21 20.53 -2.39
CA PHE A 309 14.77 21.77 -1.90
C PHE A 309 14.23 22.08 -0.50
N ILE A 310 15.12 22.10 0.50
CA ILE A 310 14.74 22.23 1.90
C ILE A 310 14.47 23.68 2.34
N PRO A 311 15.31 24.70 1.97
CA PRO A 311 15.01 26.07 2.38
C PRO A 311 13.63 26.53 1.91
N ARG A 312 12.82 27.12 2.81
CA ARG A 312 11.47 27.62 2.50
C ARG A 312 11.52 28.76 1.50
N ILE A 313 11.16 28.50 0.25
CA ILE A 313 11.40 29.42 -0.88
C ILE A 313 10.78 30.80 -0.61
N GLU A 314 9.47 30.88 -0.44
CA GLU A 314 8.78 32.17 -0.25
C GLU A 314 9.21 32.87 1.03
N TRP A 315 9.42 32.12 2.12
CA TRP A 315 9.77 32.67 3.42
C TRP A 315 11.18 33.29 3.40
N HIS A 316 12.20 32.56 2.90
CA HIS A 316 13.56 33.07 2.84
C HIS A 316 13.70 34.20 1.83
N TYR A 317 12.97 34.14 0.71
CA TYR A 317 12.94 35.25 -0.25
C TYR A 317 12.38 36.54 0.37
N ALA A 318 11.29 36.44 1.11
CA ALA A 318 10.63 37.60 1.71
C ALA A 318 11.38 38.14 2.94
N LYS A 319 11.79 37.27 3.87
CA LYS A 319 12.37 37.67 5.16
C LYS A 319 13.85 38.00 5.13
N ARG A 320 14.64 37.29 4.32
CA ARG A 320 16.11 37.46 4.15
C ARG A 320 16.91 37.41 5.45
N LEU A 321 16.41 36.69 6.46
CA LEU A 321 17.04 36.63 7.79
C LEU A 321 18.28 35.73 7.82
N TYR A 322 18.38 34.77 6.93
CA TYR A 322 19.46 33.80 6.81
C TYR A 322 20.13 33.94 5.43
N PRO A 323 21.31 34.63 5.37
CA PRO A 323 21.96 34.94 4.09
C PRO A 323 22.24 33.72 3.20
N GLU A 324 22.71 32.62 3.79
CA GLU A 324 23.03 31.39 3.06
C GLU A 324 21.79 30.76 2.42
N SER A 325 20.69 30.64 3.20
CA SER A 325 19.43 30.10 2.68
C SER A 325 18.80 31.03 1.62
N TYR A 326 18.93 32.34 1.80
CA TYR A 326 18.47 33.32 0.81
C TYR A 326 19.26 33.20 -0.50
N GLU A 327 20.58 33.02 -0.43
CA GLU A 327 21.42 32.82 -1.62
C GLU A 327 21.06 31.55 -2.37
N GLN A 328 20.84 30.43 -1.65
CA GLN A 328 20.38 29.18 -2.26
C GLN A 328 19.01 29.35 -2.94
N VAL A 329 18.07 30.03 -2.28
CA VAL A 329 16.75 30.34 -2.87
C VAL A 329 16.92 31.20 -4.14
N LYS A 330 17.82 32.18 -4.13
CA LYS A 330 18.06 33.00 -5.30
C LYS A 330 18.64 32.18 -6.46
N ILE A 331 19.65 31.34 -6.20
CA ILE A 331 20.22 30.43 -7.22
C ILE A 331 19.11 29.53 -7.81
N LEU A 332 18.25 28.97 -6.97
CA LEU A 332 17.13 28.16 -7.44
C LEU A 332 16.15 28.96 -8.31
N LEU A 333 15.74 30.16 -7.86
CA LEU A 333 14.77 30.98 -8.61
C LEU A 333 15.36 31.48 -9.94
N ASP A 334 16.63 31.90 -9.97
CA ASP A 334 17.32 32.30 -11.21
C ASP A 334 17.39 31.11 -12.19
N PHE A 335 17.65 29.90 -11.69
CA PHE A 335 17.60 28.67 -12.50
C PHE A 335 16.19 28.38 -13.02
N ILE A 336 15.17 28.41 -12.16
CA ILE A 336 13.78 28.17 -12.56
C ILE A 336 13.34 29.16 -13.64
N ASP A 337 13.68 30.43 -13.48
CA ASP A 337 13.30 31.48 -14.45
C ASP A 337 13.96 31.33 -15.82
N SER A 338 15.09 30.61 -15.87
CA SER A 338 15.81 30.28 -17.11
C SER A 338 15.30 29.02 -17.82
N LEU A 339 14.41 28.23 -17.21
CA LEU A 339 13.94 26.97 -17.78
C LEU A 339 13.00 27.20 -18.98
N PRO A 340 13.02 26.31 -19.99
CA PRO A 340 12.11 26.37 -21.13
C PRO A 340 10.69 25.85 -20.81
N ALA A 341 10.49 25.20 -19.65
CA ALA A 341 9.26 24.54 -19.27
C ALA A 341 8.93 24.75 -17.78
N PRO A 342 7.65 24.62 -17.38
CA PRO A 342 7.26 24.61 -15.99
C PRO A 342 7.96 23.51 -15.17
N ILE A 343 8.19 23.80 -13.88
CA ILE A 343 8.79 22.84 -12.95
C ILE A 343 7.90 22.62 -11.73
N LEU A 344 7.69 21.34 -11.39
CA LEU A 344 7.09 20.91 -10.13
C LEU A 344 8.20 20.41 -9.21
N LEU A 345 8.27 20.93 -8.00
CA LEU A 345 9.29 20.53 -7.02
C LEU A 345 8.72 20.37 -5.61
N GLY A 346 9.29 19.42 -4.84
CA GLY A 346 9.01 19.26 -3.41
C GLY A 346 9.76 20.28 -2.57
N ASN A 347 9.05 20.95 -1.65
CA ASN A 347 9.63 21.96 -0.77
C ASN A 347 9.01 21.92 0.63
N ASP A 348 9.79 22.30 1.62
CA ASP A 348 9.32 22.66 2.95
C ASP A 348 8.68 24.04 2.89
N TYR A 349 7.34 24.10 2.97
CA TYR A 349 6.58 25.34 2.86
C TYR A 349 6.14 25.82 4.24
N GLY A 350 6.61 26.98 4.67
CA GLY A 350 6.34 27.53 5.99
C GLY A 350 5.48 28.79 5.98
N VAL A 351 4.48 28.82 6.86
CA VAL A 351 3.58 29.98 7.06
C VAL A 351 3.54 30.34 8.55
N GLU A 352 3.68 31.62 8.87
CA GLU A 352 3.49 32.11 10.26
C GLU A 352 2.01 31.99 10.65
N GLY A 353 1.73 31.32 11.77
CA GLY A 353 0.36 31.09 12.23
C GLY A 353 0.28 30.48 13.61
N TYR A 354 -0.94 30.22 14.06
CA TYR A 354 -1.19 29.53 15.33
C TYR A 354 -1.33 28.03 15.08
N ASP A 355 -0.56 27.25 15.83
CA ASP A 355 -0.68 25.79 15.80
C ASP A 355 -1.96 25.31 16.51
N ARG A 356 -2.16 23.98 16.54
CA ARG A 356 -3.33 23.35 17.16
C ARG A 356 -3.37 23.48 18.68
N LEU A 357 -2.25 23.87 19.30
CA LEU A 357 -2.14 24.15 20.73
C LEU A 357 -2.38 25.65 21.04
N GLY A 358 -2.48 26.51 20.00
CA GLY A 358 -2.67 27.94 20.11
C GLY A 358 -1.35 28.71 20.25
N GLU A 359 -0.21 28.08 19.98
CA GLU A 359 1.10 28.73 20.01
C GLU A 359 1.42 29.35 18.64
N PHE A 360 1.87 30.60 18.63
CA PHE A 360 2.28 31.26 17.38
C PHE A 360 3.66 30.79 16.95
N ARG A 361 3.73 30.14 15.77
CA ARG A 361 4.97 29.61 15.21
C ARG A 361 4.92 29.55 13.68
N ILE A 362 6.00 29.13 13.05
CA ILE A 362 5.97 28.75 11.65
C ILE A 362 5.31 27.38 11.56
N LEU A 363 4.21 27.32 10.80
CA LEU A 363 3.51 26.09 10.45
C LEU A 363 4.15 25.53 9.18
N ASP A 364 4.72 24.35 9.27
CA ASP A 364 5.44 23.71 8.17
C ASP A 364 4.57 22.70 7.43
N TYR A 365 4.63 22.73 6.12
CA TYR A 365 3.90 21.84 5.22
C TYR A 365 4.86 21.15 4.27
N ASN A 366 4.73 19.85 4.08
CA ASN A 366 5.32 19.14 2.97
C ASN A 366 4.51 19.49 1.72
N ALA A 367 5.11 20.21 0.77
CA ALA A 367 4.38 20.79 -0.36
C ALA A 367 5.04 20.47 -1.71
N ALA A 368 4.21 20.36 -2.72
CA ALA A 368 4.59 20.36 -4.14
C ALA A 368 4.29 21.74 -4.72
N LEU A 369 5.31 22.40 -5.23
CA LEU A 369 5.24 23.75 -5.77
C LEU A 369 5.43 23.74 -7.28
N LEU A 370 4.51 24.36 -8.01
CA LEU A 370 4.56 24.49 -9.47
C LEU A 370 4.94 25.92 -9.85
N PHE A 371 6.07 26.06 -10.53
CA PHE A 371 6.57 27.30 -11.06
C PHE A 371 6.47 27.33 -12.59
N TYR A 372 6.12 28.51 -13.11
CA TYR A 372 6.15 28.83 -14.54
C TYR A 372 7.22 29.90 -14.77
N PRO A 373 8.27 29.63 -15.57
CA PRO A 373 9.30 30.59 -15.90
C PRO A 373 8.72 31.92 -16.41
N GLY A 374 9.23 33.04 -15.95
CA GLY A 374 8.76 34.37 -16.31
C GLY A 374 7.40 34.80 -15.78
N VAL A 375 6.69 33.92 -15.03
CA VAL A 375 5.29 34.21 -14.58
C VAL A 375 5.19 34.35 -13.06
N ASN A 376 5.57 33.32 -12.31
CA ASN A 376 5.35 33.29 -10.85
C ASN A 376 6.64 33.03 -10.04
N VAL A 377 7.80 33.22 -10.69
CA VAL A 377 9.12 32.99 -10.07
C VAL A 377 9.56 34.22 -9.26
N TYR A 378 9.30 35.44 -9.76
CA TYR A 378 9.69 36.69 -9.12
C TYR A 378 8.53 37.70 -8.97
N PRO A 379 8.05 38.02 -7.73
CA PRO A 379 8.36 37.30 -6.48
C PRO A 379 7.78 35.90 -6.49
N PRO A 380 8.38 34.91 -5.77
CA PRO A 380 7.89 33.54 -5.83
C PRO A 380 6.46 33.43 -5.30
N LYS A 381 5.55 32.94 -6.15
CA LYS A 381 4.12 32.68 -5.86
C LYS A 381 3.67 31.44 -6.60
N PRO A 382 4.22 30.26 -6.28
CA PRO A 382 3.88 29.02 -6.98
C PRO A 382 2.44 28.60 -6.74
N GLU A 383 1.85 27.92 -7.72
CA GLU A 383 0.70 27.05 -7.43
C GLU A 383 1.18 25.89 -6.57
N MET A 384 0.32 25.41 -5.65
CA MET A 384 0.80 24.40 -4.72
C MET A 384 -0.25 23.37 -4.33
N TYR A 385 0.25 22.19 -3.97
CA TYR A 385 -0.46 21.19 -3.22
C TYR A 385 0.30 20.89 -1.92
N LYS A 386 -0.41 20.87 -0.79
CA LYS A 386 0.13 20.52 0.53
C LYS A 386 -0.31 19.11 0.88
N LYS A 387 0.62 18.27 1.34
CA LYS A 387 0.35 16.88 1.72
C LYS A 387 -0.81 16.80 2.72
N ASN A 388 -1.85 16.07 2.38
CA ASN A 388 -3.06 15.94 3.21
C ASN A 388 -2.96 14.75 4.18
N HIS A 389 -2.37 13.63 3.72
CA HIS A 389 -2.26 12.42 4.52
C HIS A 389 -0.82 12.21 4.98
N LEU A 390 -0.56 12.65 6.20
CA LEU A 390 0.76 12.57 6.83
C LEU A 390 1.03 11.18 7.39
N VAL A 391 2.30 10.77 7.40
CA VAL A 391 2.72 9.49 7.98
C VAL A 391 2.60 9.55 9.50
N PRO A 392 1.79 8.67 10.13
CA PRO A 392 1.62 8.69 11.57
C PRO A 392 2.95 8.49 12.31
N PHE A 393 3.14 9.25 13.41
CA PHE A 393 4.29 9.24 14.31
C PHE A 393 5.62 9.75 13.74
N THR A 394 5.73 9.93 12.43
CA THR A 394 6.94 10.46 11.78
C THR A 394 6.73 11.88 11.26
N GLU A 395 5.60 12.12 10.61
CA GLU A 395 5.22 13.43 10.06
C GLU A 395 4.12 14.10 10.88
N HIS A 396 3.34 13.31 11.63
CA HIS A 396 2.22 13.80 12.42
C HIS A 396 2.01 12.94 13.66
N PHE A 397 1.73 13.60 14.80
CA PHE A 397 1.33 12.94 16.04
C PHE A 397 -0.13 13.26 16.37
N PRO A 398 -1.06 12.31 16.13
CA PRO A 398 -2.51 12.58 16.19
C PRO A 398 -3.04 12.75 17.63
N PHE A 399 -2.25 12.45 18.66
CA PHE A 399 -2.65 12.48 20.07
C PHE A 399 -1.94 13.57 20.87
N GLU A 400 -1.53 14.65 20.25
CA GLU A 400 -0.79 15.76 20.87
C GLU A 400 -1.48 16.33 22.13
N LYS A 401 -2.82 16.49 22.07
CA LYS A 401 -3.61 16.97 23.21
C LYS A 401 -3.76 15.94 24.34
N LEU A 402 -3.75 14.65 24.01
CA LEU A 402 -3.90 13.56 24.98
C LEU A 402 -2.56 13.23 25.65
N PHE A 403 -1.45 13.30 24.91
CA PHE A 403 -0.10 12.98 25.36
C PHE A 403 0.89 14.14 25.09
N PRO A 404 0.67 15.34 25.67
CA PRO A 404 1.48 16.52 25.34
C PRO A 404 2.97 16.34 25.68
N LYS A 405 3.32 15.61 26.74
CA LYS A 405 4.72 15.33 27.09
C LYS A 405 5.42 14.44 26.07
N LEU A 406 4.70 13.46 25.52
CA LEU A 406 5.24 12.60 24.47
C LEU A 406 5.40 13.40 23.17
N TYR A 407 4.43 14.23 22.83
CA TYR A 407 4.52 15.12 21.67
C TYR A 407 5.73 16.06 21.76
N GLN A 408 5.94 16.71 22.91
CA GLN A 408 7.11 17.56 23.14
C GLN A 408 8.43 16.77 23.05
N ALA A 409 8.47 15.54 23.54
CA ALA A 409 9.64 14.68 23.42
C ALA A 409 9.95 14.31 21.94
N LEU A 410 8.90 14.12 21.12
CA LEU A 410 9.05 13.89 19.68
C LEU A 410 9.52 15.14 18.94
N LEU A 411 9.01 16.32 19.29
CA LEU A 411 9.46 17.59 18.73
C LEU A 411 10.93 17.92 19.05
N ASN A 412 11.42 17.48 20.22
CA ASN A 412 12.81 17.65 20.62
C ASN A 412 13.74 16.58 20.05
N GLY A 413 13.21 15.61 19.32
CA GLY A 413 13.94 14.59 18.61
C GLY A 413 14.19 14.97 17.13
N ASP A 414 14.67 14.01 16.34
CA ASP A 414 14.96 14.21 14.91
C ASP A 414 13.70 14.11 14.02
N THR A 415 12.49 14.23 14.59
CA THR A 415 11.24 14.14 13.84
C THR A 415 10.74 15.53 13.44
N HIS A 416 10.57 15.74 12.13
CA HIS A 416 9.95 16.95 11.61
C HIS A 416 8.43 16.76 11.51
N MET A 417 7.67 17.53 12.33
CA MET A 417 6.20 17.45 12.37
C MET A 417 5.61 18.47 11.41
N TRP A 418 4.88 17.95 10.41
CA TRP A 418 4.19 18.75 9.40
C TRP A 418 2.75 19.06 9.80
N GLU A 419 2.22 20.16 9.28
CA GLU A 419 0.77 20.41 9.29
C GLU A 419 0.12 19.78 8.04
N PRO A 420 -1.05 19.13 8.18
CA PRO A 420 -1.75 18.57 7.02
C PRO A 420 -2.35 19.66 6.14
N GLY A 421 -2.24 19.48 4.84
CA GLY A 421 -3.04 20.22 3.88
C GLY A 421 -4.52 19.84 4.00
N LEU A 422 -5.41 20.74 3.59
CA LEU A 422 -6.85 20.53 3.66
C LEU A 422 -7.49 20.39 2.27
N GLU A 423 -6.83 20.92 1.24
CA GLU A 423 -7.35 21.01 -0.11
C GLU A 423 -6.63 20.03 -1.04
N LYS A 424 -7.37 19.44 -1.96
CA LYS A 424 -6.85 18.60 -3.04
C LYS A 424 -6.84 19.40 -4.34
N ASN A 425 -5.93 20.36 -4.39
CA ASN A 425 -5.75 21.24 -5.55
C ASN A 425 -5.29 20.43 -6.76
N ILE A 426 -5.83 20.79 -7.93
CA ILE A 426 -5.38 20.28 -9.21
C ILE A 426 -4.46 21.32 -9.83
N LEU A 427 -3.21 20.94 -10.04
CA LEU A 427 -2.24 21.75 -10.74
C LEU A 427 -2.42 21.59 -12.26
N ARG A 428 -2.05 22.61 -13.06
CA ARG A 428 -2.33 22.59 -14.50
C ARG A 428 -1.13 23.04 -15.31
N ILE A 429 -0.90 22.35 -16.43
CA ILE A 429 0.06 22.76 -17.46
C ILE A 429 -0.63 22.60 -18.83
N ASP A 430 -0.68 23.64 -19.64
CA ASP A 430 -1.18 23.59 -21.03
C ASP A 430 -2.39 22.67 -21.23
N GLY A 431 -3.44 22.85 -20.42
CA GLY A 431 -4.66 22.08 -20.50
C GLY A 431 -4.65 20.71 -19.81
N LEU A 432 -3.50 20.20 -19.36
CA LEU A 432 -3.41 18.99 -18.55
C LEU A 432 -3.60 19.33 -17.06
N GLY A 433 -4.69 18.86 -16.45
CA GLY A 433 -4.88 18.91 -15.01
C GLY A 433 -4.30 17.67 -14.34
N PHE A 434 -3.49 17.84 -13.30
CA PHE A 434 -2.93 16.69 -12.58
C PHE A 434 -3.02 16.84 -11.05
N GLY A 435 -3.24 15.71 -10.38
CA GLY A 435 -3.12 15.60 -8.94
C GLY A 435 -1.69 15.22 -8.56
N THR A 436 -1.20 15.77 -7.45
CA THR A 436 0.15 15.51 -6.97
C THR A 436 0.13 14.81 -5.62
N PRO A 437 -0.15 13.50 -5.56
CA PRO A 437 0.00 12.76 -4.31
C PRO A 437 1.47 12.78 -3.90
N ILE A 438 1.76 13.15 -2.65
CA ILE A 438 3.13 13.22 -2.13
C ILE A 438 3.44 11.92 -1.38
N CYS A 439 4.48 11.20 -1.84
CA CYS A 439 5.05 10.03 -1.17
C CYS A 439 3.98 8.98 -0.81
N PHE A 440 3.80 8.69 0.47
CA PHE A 440 2.86 7.73 1.04
C PHE A 440 1.40 7.91 0.58
N GLU A 441 1.00 9.09 0.10
CA GLU A 441 -0.36 9.37 -0.33
C GLU A 441 -0.82 8.52 -1.52
N ASP A 442 0.07 8.08 -2.41
CA ASP A 442 -0.30 7.23 -3.54
C ASP A 442 -0.60 5.78 -3.15
N THR A 443 -0.39 5.42 -1.88
CA THR A 443 -0.86 4.13 -1.35
C THR A 443 -2.37 4.12 -1.08
N PHE A 444 -3.00 5.30 -0.95
CA PHE A 444 -4.41 5.46 -0.59
C PHE A 444 -5.30 5.67 -1.82
N GLY A 445 -6.16 4.69 -2.11
CA GLY A 445 -7.08 4.76 -3.26
C GLY A 445 -8.02 5.96 -3.24
N TYR A 446 -8.49 6.39 -2.05
CA TYR A 446 -9.40 7.54 -1.93
C TYR A 446 -8.74 8.88 -2.34
N ILE A 447 -7.42 9.03 -2.18
CA ILE A 447 -6.70 10.25 -2.57
C ILE A 447 -6.68 10.38 -4.10
N GLY A 448 -6.26 9.31 -4.81
CA GLY A 448 -6.30 9.30 -6.28
C GLY A 448 -7.71 9.50 -6.82
N ARG A 449 -8.71 8.85 -6.23
CA ARG A 449 -10.11 9.02 -6.57
C ARG A 449 -10.58 10.47 -6.43
N ASP A 450 -10.24 11.13 -5.35
CA ASP A 450 -10.66 12.49 -5.09
C ASP A 450 -9.97 13.49 -6.03
N PHE A 451 -8.69 13.29 -6.38
CA PHE A 451 -8.02 14.07 -7.41
C PHE A 451 -8.74 13.97 -8.76
N VAL A 452 -9.09 12.75 -9.19
CA VAL A 452 -9.81 12.58 -10.47
C VAL A 452 -11.21 13.18 -10.42
N LYS A 453 -11.92 13.11 -9.29
CA LYS A 453 -13.20 13.82 -9.10
C LYS A 453 -13.08 15.33 -9.19
N ASN A 454 -11.93 15.87 -8.78
CA ASN A 454 -11.62 17.30 -8.88
C ASN A 454 -11.07 17.70 -10.27
N GLY A 455 -10.99 16.76 -11.21
CA GLY A 455 -10.61 17.03 -12.60
C GLY A 455 -9.16 16.68 -12.95
N ALA A 456 -8.46 15.86 -12.17
CA ALA A 456 -7.15 15.34 -12.56
C ALA A 456 -7.27 14.35 -13.72
N GLN A 457 -6.42 14.52 -14.72
CA GLN A 457 -6.26 13.67 -15.90
C GLN A 457 -5.01 12.79 -15.79
N ALA A 458 -4.12 13.10 -14.84
CA ALA A 458 -2.90 12.35 -14.55
C ALA A 458 -2.56 12.47 -13.06
N PHE A 459 -1.66 11.61 -12.58
CA PHE A 459 -0.98 11.78 -11.30
C PHE A 459 0.50 12.09 -11.54
N VAL A 460 1.01 13.11 -10.85
CA VAL A 460 2.43 13.44 -10.78
C VAL A 460 2.87 13.27 -9.32
N ASN A 461 3.30 12.07 -8.97
CA ASN A 461 3.78 11.76 -7.62
C ASN A 461 5.23 12.25 -7.46
N ILE A 462 5.49 12.90 -6.33
CA ILE A 462 6.84 13.20 -5.85
C ILE A 462 7.08 12.42 -4.55
N SER A 463 8.22 11.75 -4.42
CA SER A 463 8.49 10.86 -3.29
C SER A 463 9.96 10.84 -2.90
N ASN A 464 10.22 10.37 -1.68
CA ASN A 464 11.56 10.07 -1.23
C ASN A 464 11.57 8.74 -0.48
N ASP A 465 11.95 7.66 -1.17
CA ASP A 465 12.06 6.31 -0.59
C ASP A 465 13.53 5.96 -0.22
N ALA A 466 14.46 6.93 -0.34
CA ALA A 466 15.89 6.74 -0.04
C ALA A 466 16.13 6.33 1.42
N TRP A 467 15.30 6.82 2.33
CA TRP A 467 15.38 6.53 3.76
C TRP A 467 15.33 5.03 4.09
N SER A 468 14.69 4.23 3.24
CA SER A 468 14.52 2.80 3.49
C SER A 468 15.77 1.98 3.17
N LYS A 469 16.67 2.49 2.32
CA LYS A 469 17.84 1.77 1.78
C LYS A 469 17.50 0.33 1.31
N SER A 470 16.24 0.10 0.89
CA SER A 470 15.70 -1.23 0.61
C SER A 470 14.86 -1.28 -0.66
N LEU A 471 15.30 -2.08 -1.62
CA LEU A 471 14.51 -2.37 -2.82
C LEU A 471 13.13 -2.98 -2.50
N ALA A 472 13.04 -3.80 -1.44
CA ALA A 472 11.76 -4.38 -1.04
C ALA A 472 10.75 -3.30 -0.66
N CYS A 473 11.15 -2.28 0.13
CA CYS A 473 10.30 -1.15 0.46
C CYS A 473 9.82 -0.42 -0.79
N GLN A 474 10.77 -0.04 -1.66
CA GLN A 474 10.50 0.72 -2.88
C GLN A 474 9.53 -0.02 -3.82
N TYR A 475 9.72 -1.33 -4.03
CA TYR A 475 8.81 -2.13 -4.85
C TYR A 475 7.48 -2.42 -4.16
N GLN A 476 7.43 -2.54 -2.82
CA GLN A 476 6.17 -2.59 -2.09
C GLN A 476 5.38 -1.30 -2.27
N HIS A 477 6.02 -0.14 -2.20
CA HIS A 477 5.40 1.16 -2.45
C HIS A 477 4.89 1.26 -3.90
N LEU A 478 5.75 0.99 -4.90
CA LEU A 478 5.37 0.96 -6.31
C LEU A 478 4.18 0.03 -6.58
N SER A 479 4.16 -1.16 -5.95
CA SER A 479 3.09 -2.13 -6.14
C SER A 479 1.71 -1.58 -5.78
N MET A 480 1.62 -0.63 -4.85
CA MET A 480 0.38 0.06 -4.49
C MET A 480 0.06 1.20 -5.46
N ALA A 481 1.08 1.98 -5.84
CA ALA A 481 0.95 3.10 -6.76
C ALA A 481 0.37 2.69 -8.13
N VAL A 482 0.79 1.54 -8.67
CA VAL A 482 0.27 0.99 -9.94
C VAL A 482 -1.26 0.89 -9.96
N PHE A 483 -1.86 0.52 -8.84
CA PHE A 483 -3.33 0.40 -8.77
C PHE A 483 -4.05 1.74 -8.89
N ARG A 484 -3.43 2.85 -8.50
CA ARG A 484 -4.04 4.18 -8.64
C ARG A 484 -4.34 4.52 -10.09
N SER A 485 -3.41 4.18 -10.99
CA SER A 485 -3.62 4.35 -12.43
C SER A 485 -4.79 3.51 -12.94
N VAL A 486 -4.83 2.23 -12.58
CA VAL A 486 -5.88 1.29 -13.04
C VAL A 486 -7.25 1.64 -12.46
N GLU A 487 -7.34 1.91 -11.16
CA GLU A 487 -8.58 2.27 -10.47
C GLU A 487 -9.24 3.52 -11.07
N ASN A 488 -8.43 4.47 -11.54
CA ASN A 488 -8.91 5.76 -12.04
C ASN A 488 -8.81 5.92 -13.56
N ARG A 489 -8.13 5.00 -14.25
CA ARG A 489 -7.90 5.07 -15.72
C ARG A 489 -7.14 6.31 -16.15
N VAL A 490 -6.15 6.71 -15.37
CA VAL A 490 -5.27 7.86 -15.66
C VAL A 490 -3.80 7.43 -15.60
N PRO A 491 -2.91 8.06 -16.38
CA PRO A 491 -1.48 7.81 -16.27
C PRO A 491 -0.93 8.36 -14.96
N GLN A 492 0.20 7.81 -14.53
CA GLN A 492 0.95 8.30 -13.37
C GLN A 492 2.43 8.39 -13.70
N VAL A 493 3.07 9.47 -13.27
CA VAL A 493 4.51 9.58 -13.21
C VAL A 493 4.95 9.68 -11.76
N ARG A 494 6.12 9.16 -11.47
CA ARG A 494 6.73 9.18 -10.13
C ARG A 494 8.15 9.70 -10.25
N SER A 495 8.43 10.85 -9.60
CA SER A 495 9.79 11.38 -9.41
C SER A 495 10.19 11.10 -7.97
N THR A 496 11.24 10.31 -7.76
CA THR A 496 11.69 9.94 -6.42
C THR A 496 13.13 10.34 -6.19
N ALA A 497 13.46 10.83 -5.00
CA ALA A 497 14.86 11.17 -4.68
C ALA A 497 15.76 9.93 -4.82
N SER A 498 15.37 8.81 -4.27
CA SER A 498 15.82 7.46 -4.63
C SER A 498 14.65 6.51 -4.34
N GLY A 499 14.23 5.79 -5.35
CA GLY A 499 13.06 4.92 -5.29
C GLY A 499 12.72 4.43 -6.67
N GLN A 500 11.44 4.20 -6.94
CA GLN A 500 10.98 3.79 -8.26
C GLN A 500 10.51 5.02 -9.07
N THR A 501 11.49 5.76 -9.64
CA THR A 501 11.21 6.83 -10.62
C THR A 501 10.74 6.17 -11.92
N CYS A 502 9.49 6.42 -12.33
CA CYS A 502 8.89 5.68 -13.44
C CYS A 502 7.68 6.37 -14.08
N PHE A 503 7.32 5.88 -15.26
CA PHE A 503 6.08 6.20 -15.98
C PHE A 503 5.16 4.98 -15.95
N ILE A 504 3.89 5.18 -15.59
CA ILE A 504 2.85 4.16 -15.50
C ILE A 504 1.68 4.55 -16.40
N ASP A 505 1.31 3.68 -17.33
CA ASP A 505 0.16 3.92 -18.20
C ASP A 505 -1.18 3.73 -17.46
N PRO A 506 -2.33 4.14 -18.03
CA PRO A 506 -3.64 3.94 -17.42
C PRO A 506 -4.05 2.47 -17.27
N ASN A 507 -3.34 1.52 -17.89
CA ASN A 507 -3.52 0.08 -17.69
C ASN A 507 -2.65 -0.47 -16.54
N GLY A 508 -1.85 0.38 -15.87
CA GLY A 508 -0.94 -0.02 -14.82
C GLY A 508 0.36 -0.67 -15.31
N ARG A 509 0.72 -0.48 -16.58
CA ARG A 509 2.00 -0.95 -17.12
C ARG A 509 3.08 0.08 -16.84
N ILE A 510 4.24 -0.39 -16.39
CA ILE A 510 5.43 0.45 -16.25
C ILE A 510 6.05 0.58 -17.64
N MET A 511 6.01 1.81 -18.19
CA MET A 511 6.50 2.13 -19.53
C MET A 511 8.01 2.36 -19.54
N ALA A 512 8.51 3.04 -18.51
CA ALA A 512 9.93 3.29 -18.28
C ALA A 512 10.18 3.41 -16.79
N MET A 513 11.36 3.03 -16.33
CA MET A 513 11.76 3.10 -14.92
C MET A 513 13.27 3.31 -14.83
N ALA A 514 13.68 4.25 -13.97
CA ALA A 514 15.08 4.50 -13.66
C ALA A 514 15.64 3.43 -12.70
N GLU A 515 16.95 3.25 -12.73
CA GLU A 515 17.64 2.44 -11.75
C GLU A 515 17.64 3.16 -10.39
N PRO A 516 17.23 2.49 -9.30
CA PRO A 516 17.24 3.10 -7.97
C PRO A 516 18.67 3.26 -7.42
N PHE A 517 18.84 4.17 -6.46
CA PHE A 517 20.10 4.46 -5.76
C PHE A 517 21.21 5.03 -6.65
N VAL A 518 20.87 5.64 -7.78
CA VAL A 518 21.80 6.37 -8.64
C VAL A 518 21.29 7.79 -8.90
N GLU A 519 22.20 8.73 -9.12
CA GLU A 519 21.87 10.04 -9.65
C GLU A 519 21.56 9.90 -11.14
N THR A 520 20.33 10.22 -11.54
CA THR A 520 19.89 10.08 -12.93
C THR A 520 18.64 10.91 -13.21
N TYR A 521 18.24 10.95 -14.47
CA TYR A 521 16.96 11.46 -14.91
C TYR A 521 16.25 10.41 -15.79
N LEU A 522 14.95 10.58 -15.93
CA LEU A 522 14.13 9.74 -16.82
C LEU A 522 13.23 10.64 -17.66
N ILE A 523 13.33 10.49 -18.99
CA ILE A 523 12.49 11.20 -19.95
C ILE A 523 11.43 10.23 -20.47
N GLY A 524 10.20 10.69 -20.55
CA GLY A 524 9.10 9.90 -21.08
C GLY A 524 7.87 10.76 -21.36
N SER A 525 6.83 10.13 -21.90
CA SER A 525 5.59 10.81 -22.23
C SER A 525 4.39 10.13 -21.59
N ILE A 526 3.37 10.92 -21.29
CA ILE A 526 2.08 10.44 -20.82
C ILE A 526 0.97 10.88 -21.74
N PRO A 527 -0.09 10.05 -21.94
CA PRO A 527 -1.23 10.42 -22.76
C PRO A 527 -2.10 11.47 -22.06
N ILE A 528 -2.59 12.45 -22.82
CA ILE A 528 -3.65 13.34 -22.39
C ILE A 528 -4.99 12.67 -22.67
N ILE A 529 -5.80 12.50 -21.64
CA ILE A 529 -7.15 11.97 -21.75
C ILE A 529 -8.12 13.12 -21.49
N ASP A 530 -8.61 13.77 -22.55
CA ASP A 530 -9.44 14.98 -22.46
C ASP A 530 -10.67 14.80 -21.56
N THR A 531 -11.27 13.62 -21.60
CA THR A 531 -12.40 13.28 -20.76
C THR A 531 -12.16 11.96 -20.06
N VAL A 532 -11.71 12.04 -18.81
CA VAL A 532 -11.59 10.85 -17.95
C VAL A 532 -13.00 10.39 -17.59
N LYS A 533 -13.42 9.25 -18.15
CA LYS A 533 -14.67 8.61 -17.75
C LYS A 533 -14.46 7.95 -16.39
N PRO A 534 -15.19 8.42 -15.35
CA PRO A 534 -14.99 7.84 -14.01
C PRO A 534 -15.30 6.35 -14.01
N SER A 535 -14.37 5.55 -13.51
CA SER A 535 -14.54 4.12 -13.28
C SER A 535 -15.64 3.85 -12.24
N LEU A 536 -16.08 2.61 -12.11
CA LEU A 536 -17.05 2.27 -11.07
C LEU A 536 -16.45 2.47 -9.68
N TYR A 537 -15.17 2.10 -9.50
CA TYR A 537 -14.43 2.38 -8.27
C TYR A 537 -14.34 3.89 -7.99
N ASN A 538 -14.02 4.71 -8.98
CA ASN A 538 -13.97 6.15 -8.80
C ASN A 538 -15.32 6.73 -8.33
N LYS A 539 -16.45 6.23 -8.87
CA LYS A 539 -17.80 6.67 -8.46
C LYS A 539 -18.14 6.26 -7.02
N TRP A 540 -17.93 4.99 -6.66
CA TRP A 540 -18.45 4.39 -5.42
C TRP A 540 -17.39 4.15 -4.35
N GLY A 541 -16.11 4.28 -4.69
CA GLY A 541 -15.00 4.10 -3.75
C GLY A 541 -14.89 2.68 -3.21
N ASP A 542 -14.68 2.58 -1.93
CA ASP A 542 -14.39 1.33 -1.24
C ASP A 542 -15.63 0.48 -0.92
N TYR A 543 -16.69 0.60 -1.74
CA TYR A 543 -17.97 -0.06 -1.51
C TYR A 543 -17.86 -1.58 -1.31
N MET A 544 -16.94 -2.25 -2.01
CA MET A 544 -16.72 -3.70 -1.85
C MET A 544 -16.17 -4.04 -0.47
N GLY A 545 -15.31 -3.20 0.10
CA GLY A 545 -14.83 -3.35 1.47
C GLY A 545 -15.99 -3.34 2.49
N TYR A 546 -16.89 -2.37 2.37
CA TYR A 546 -18.09 -2.28 3.20
C TYR A 546 -19.03 -3.49 2.99
N ILE A 547 -19.22 -3.94 1.74
CA ILE A 547 -20.01 -5.13 1.44
C ILE A 547 -19.45 -6.36 2.17
N PHE A 548 -18.13 -6.59 2.13
CA PHE A 548 -17.53 -7.73 2.83
C PHE A 548 -17.69 -7.65 4.35
N VAL A 549 -17.60 -6.47 4.94
CA VAL A 549 -17.86 -6.27 6.38
C VAL A 549 -19.32 -6.62 6.72
N ILE A 550 -20.28 -6.09 5.96
CA ILE A 550 -21.71 -6.35 6.17
C ILE A 550 -22.02 -7.84 6.01
N LEU A 551 -21.51 -8.48 4.96
CA LEU A 551 -21.74 -9.90 4.72
C LEU A 551 -21.10 -10.79 5.81
N ALA A 552 -19.88 -10.47 6.26
CA ALA A 552 -19.22 -11.19 7.33
C ALA A 552 -20.01 -11.09 8.64
N LEU A 553 -20.44 -9.89 9.03
CA LEU A 553 -21.24 -9.66 10.23
C LEU A 553 -22.61 -10.35 10.13
N SER A 554 -23.30 -10.22 9.01
CA SER A 554 -24.62 -10.85 8.79
C SER A 554 -24.53 -12.36 8.89
N LEU A 555 -23.56 -12.97 8.20
CA LEU A 555 -23.38 -14.42 8.25
C LEU A 555 -23.00 -14.90 9.65
N TYR A 556 -22.21 -14.12 10.38
CA TYR A 556 -21.81 -14.40 11.75
C TYR A 556 -23.03 -14.39 12.70
N ILE A 557 -23.86 -13.34 12.65
CA ILE A 557 -25.06 -13.17 13.47
C ILE A 557 -26.09 -14.28 13.17
N ILE A 558 -26.34 -14.58 11.88
CA ILE A 558 -27.27 -15.67 11.47
C ILE A 558 -26.82 -17.00 12.07
N ASN A 559 -25.52 -17.33 12.00
CA ASN A 559 -25.02 -18.60 12.54
C ASN A 559 -25.06 -18.67 14.09
N ILE A 560 -24.89 -17.55 14.79
CA ILE A 560 -25.12 -17.46 16.24
C ILE A 560 -26.58 -17.79 16.55
N SER A 561 -27.52 -17.14 15.88
CA SER A 561 -28.96 -17.34 16.12
C SER A 561 -29.39 -18.79 15.85
N LEU A 562 -28.84 -19.41 14.79
CA LEU A 562 -29.10 -20.82 14.48
C LEU A 562 -28.48 -21.78 15.52
N GLY A 563 -27.33 -21.44 16.09
CA GLY A 563 -26.70 -22.19 17.17
C GLY A 563 -27.55 -22.21 18.43
N PHE A 564 -28.06 -21.05 18.88
CA PHE A 564 -28.93 -20.95 20.05
C PHE A 564 -30.28 -21.68 19.88
N LYS A 565 -30.84 -21.66 18.65
CA LYS A 565 -32.12 -22.38 18.40
C LYS A 565 -31.94 -23.88 18.56
N LYS A 566 -30.86 -24.46 18.06
CA LYS A 566 -30.55 -25.89 18.16
C LYS A 566 -30.07 -26.37 19.54
N GLU A 567 -29.60 -25.48 20.40
CA GLU A 567 -29.32 -25.80 21.82
C GLU A 567 -30.61 -25.92 22.66
N LYS A 568 -31.72 -25.30 22.22
CA LYS A 568 -33.01 -25.36 22.90
C LYS A 568 -33.90 -26.54 22.43
N GLU A 569 -33.62 -27.10 21.26
CA GLU A 569 -34.20 -28.33 20.72
C GLU A 569 -33.36 -29.57 21.16
#